data_3a39b4842c4930f765a7f2c6a2a9aa05
#
_entry.id   3a39b4842c4930f765a7f2c6a2a9aa05
#
_cell.length_a   1.000
_cell.length_b   1.000
_cell.length_c   1.000
_cell.angle_alpha   90.00
_cell.angle_beta   90.00
_cell.angle_gamma   90.00
#
_symmetry.space_group_name_H-M   'P 1'
#
loop_
_entity.id
_entity.type
_entity.pdbx_description
1 polymer ?
#
loop_
_entity_poly.entity_id
_entity_poly.type
_entity_poly.pdbx_seq_one_letter_code
_entity_poly.pdbx_strand_id
1 'polypeptide(L)'
;MAVGAKLHITDHPGYAPLLNDRGLTEVANRVAGELVGPENVEDSGWETGSTDMGDLSCVYRALHVHIAGASGQAHGDNYRITDPETCCVTSAVMELSLAAELLMNDAAAAKEVLAGPPLRYPNKEAYFEDIDRFDRAWDLIAYDGNTAAVTF
;
A
#
# COMPACT_ATOMS: atom_id res chain seq x y z
N MET A 1 -36.10 18.50 13.48
CA MET A 1 -35.91 17.62 14.63
C MET A 1 -35.69 16.21 14.12
N ALA A 2 -34.69 15.55 14.59
CA ALA A 2 -34.47 14.15 14.26
C ALA A 2 -35.70 13.32 14.65
N VAL A 3 -36.05 12.35 13.82
CA VAL A 3 -37.23 11.50 13.96
C VAL A 3 -37.13 10.48 15.12
N GLY A 4 -36.33 10.76 16.16
CA GLY A 4 -36.08 9.87 17.27
C GLY A 4 -35.12 8.73 16.97
N ALA A 5 -34.39 8.83 15.86
CA ALA A 5 -33.38 7.86 15.50
C ALA A 5 -32.15 7.97 16.38
N LYS A 6 -31.57 6.84 16.74
CA LYS A 6 -30.25 6.76 17.40
C LYS A 6 -29.18 6.50 16.34
N LEU A 7 -28.01 7.02 16.56
CA LEU A 7 -26.88 6.79 15.68
C LEU A 7 -25.66 6.36 16.51
N HIS A 8 -25.24 5.12 16.27
CA HIS A 8 -23.98 4.57 16.78
C HIS A 8 -22.97 4.61 15.66
N ILE A 9 -21.77 5.15 15.91
CA ILE A 9 -20.68 5.17 14.96
C ILE A 9 -19.57 4.27 15.48
N THR A 10 -19.06 3.43 14.58
CA THR A 10 -17.85 2.66 14.81
C THR A 10 -16.85 3.12 13.73
N ASP A 11 -15.71 3.62 14.17
CA ASP A 11 -14.65 4.11 13.31
C ASP A 11 -13.45 3.17 13.43
N HIS A 12 -13.12 2.52 12.34
CA HIS A 12 -11.98 1.63 12.23
C HIS A 12 -10.91 2.26 11.33
N PRO A 13 -9.63 2.19 11.69
CA PRO A 13 -8.57 2.67 10.82
C PRO A 13 -8.59 1.90 9.50
N GLY A 14 -8.34 2.62 8.40
CA GLY A 14 -8.07 2.02 7.10
C GLY A 14 -6.60 1.62 6.98
N TYR A 15 -6.18 1.32 5.75
CA TYR A 15 -4.78 1.02 5.45
C TYR A 15 -3.88 2.24 5.66
N ALA A 16 -2.66 2.00 6.14
CA ALA A 16 -1.62 3.02 6.16
C ALA A 16 -1.23 3.44 4.72
N PRO A 17 -0.76 4.67 4.52
CA PRO A 17 -0.19 5.08 3.24
C PRO A 17 0.97 4.17 2.84
N LEU A 18 1.00 3.74 1.57
CA LEU A 18 2.09 2.95 1.02
C LEU A 18 3.39 3.76 1.01
N LEU A 19 4.43 3.17 1.55
CA LEU A 19 5.80 3.70 1.56
C LEU A 19 6.71 2.68 0.87
N ASN A 20 6.84 2.79 -0.44
CA ASN A 20 7.80 1.98 -1.18
C ASN A 20 9.21 2.23 -0.66
N ASP A 21 9.94 1.15 -0.34
CA ASP A 21 11.33 1.26 0.11
C ASP A 21 12.20 1.78 -1.04
N ARG A 22 12.94 2.86 -0.78
CA ARG A 22 13.76 3.52 -1.79
C ARG A 22 14.82 2.59 -2.39
N GLY A 23 15.49 1.80 -1.56
CA GLY A 23 16.52 0.86 -2.04
C GLY A 23 15.92 -0.21 -2.94
N LEU A 24 14.76 -0.77 -2.57
CA LEU A 24 14.02 -1.71 -3.43
C LEU A 24 13.56 -1.04 -4.73
N THR A 25 13.08 0.20 -4.68
CA THR A 25 12.67 0.94 -5.87
C THR A 25 13.84 1.16 -6.83
N GLU A 26 15.01 1.54 -6.32
CA GLU A 26 16.21 1.73 -7.14
C GLU A 26 16.65 0.42 -7.84
N VAL A 27 16.60 -0.71 -7.13
CA VAL A 27 16.88 -2.04 -7.71
C VAL A 27 15.83 -2.40 -8.75
N ALA A 28 14.55 -2.21 -8.45
CA ALA A 28 13.45 -2.54 -9.34
C ALA A 28 13.47 -1.71 -10.63
N ASN A 29 13.72 -0.40 -10.54
CA ASN A 29 13.83 0.47 -11.71
C ASN A 29 14.97 0.05 -12.64
N ARG A 30 16.11 -0.37 -12.09
CA ARG A 30 17.22 -0.90 -12.89
C ARG A 30 16.81 -2.18 -13.61
N VAL A 31 16.25 -3.16 -12.89
CA VAL A 31 15.78 -4.44 -13.45
C VAL A 31 14.69 -4.20 -14.51
N ALA A 32 13.73 -3.34 -14.23
CA ALA A 32 12.68 -3.00 -15.18
C ALA A 32 13.26 -2.33 -16.44
N GLY A 33 14.19 -1.39 -16.27
CA GLY A 33 14.85 -0.72 -17.39
C GLY A 33 15.63 -1.68 -18.31
N GLU A 34 16.24 -2.73 -17.74
CA GLU A 34 16.90 -3.78 -18.53
C GLU A 34 15.88 -4.68 -19.25
N LEU A 35 14.71 -4.89 -18.66
CA LEU A 35 13.69 -5.80 -19.19
C LEU A 35 12.82 -5.17 -20.27
N VAL A 36 12.37 -3.94 -20.07
CA VAL A 36 11.38 -3.27 -20.95
C VAL A 36 11.90 -1.99 -21.59
N GLY A 37 13.11 -1.56 -21.29
CA GLY A 37 13.67 -0.28 -21.68
C GLY A 37 13.39 0.83 -20.65
N PRO A 38 14.37 1.68 -20.34
CA PRO A 38 14.23 2.73 -19.32
C PRO A 38 13.14 3.75 -19.63
N GLU A 39 12.82 3.94 -20.91
CA GLU A 39 11.76 4.83 -21.39
C GLU A 39 10.33 4.32 -21.05
N ASN A 40 10.21 3.06 -20.70
CA ASN A 40 8.94 2.42 -20.30
C ASN A 40 8.82 2.20 -18.79
N VAL A 41 9.75 2.77 -18.01
CA VAL A 41 9.70 2.75 -16.56
C VAL A 41 9.24 4.11 -16.05
N GLU A 42 8.12 4.13 -15.35
CA GLU A 42 7.58 5.34 -14.74
C GLU A 42 7.76 5.26 -13.22
N ASP A 43 8.19 6.36 -12.61
CA ASP A 43 8.10 6.59 -11.18
C ASP A 43 7.00 7.64 -10.96
N SER A 44 5.80 7.19 -10.67
CA SER A 44 4.63 8.04 -10.41
C SER A 44 4.74 8.83 -9.08
N GLY A 45 5.74 8.54 -8.29
CA GLY A 45 5.94 9.18 -7.00
C GLY A 45 4.84 8.80 -6.00
N TRP A 46 4.24 9.80 -5.38
CA TRP A 46 3.19 9.57 -4.39
C TRP A 46 1.80 9.51 -5.05
N GLU A 47 1.05 8.46 -4.70
CA GLU A 47 -0.33 8.25 -5.16
C GLU A 47 -1.32 8.29 -3.99
N THR A 48 -2.58 8.64 -4.30
CA THR A 48 -3.65 8.74 -3.29
C THR A 48 -4.41 7.43 -3.09
N GLY A 49 -4.11 6.39 -3.87
CA GLY A 49 -4.70 5.06 -3.72
C GLY A 49 -4.34 4.43 -2.39
N SER A 50 -5.19 3.56 -1.86
CA SER A 50 -4.92 2.77 -0.67
C SER A 50 -4.79 1.29 -1.02
N THR A 51 -3.92 0.60 -0.31
CA THR A 51 -3.65 -0.82 -0.44
C THR A 51 -3.16 -1.38 0.89
N ASP A 52 -3.45 -2.65 1.18
CA ASP A 52 -2.94 -3.37 2.34
C ASP A 52 -1.40 -3.45 2.38
N MET A 53 -0.73 -3.28 1.23
CA MET A 53 0.72 -3.12 1.17
C MET A 53 1.22 -1.89 1.95
N GLY A 54 0.36 -0.89 2.19
CA GLY A 54 0.68 0.24 3.05
C GLY A 54 1.03 -0.19 4.47
N ASP A 55 0.24 -1.08 5.05
CA ASP A 55 0.47 -1.62 6.39
C ASP A 55 1.79 -2.41 6.46
N LEU A 56 2.03 -3.26 5.46
CA LEU A 56 3.28 -4.03 5.36
C LEU A 56 4.49 -3.12 5.23
N SER A 57 4.39 -2.04 4.46
CA SER A 57 5.48 -1.07 4.26
C SER A 57 5.87 -0.31 5.54
N CYS A 58 4.98 -0.29 6.54
CA CYS A 58 5.26 0.32 7.84
C CYS A 58 6.25 -0.49 8.68
N VAL A 59 6.32 -1.81 8.50
CA VAL A 59 7.09 -2.75 9.34
C VAL A 59 8.07 -3.63 8.57
N TYR A 60 8.00 -3.62 7.24
CA TYR A 60 8.91 -4.34 6.34
C TYR A 60 9.42 -3.44 5.23
N ARG A 61 10.59 -3.78 4.67
CA ARG A 61 11.02 -3.25 3.39
C ARG A 61 10.09 -3.79 2.31
N ALA A 62 9.22 -2.95 1.79
CA ALA A 62 8.20 -3.32 0.84
C ALA A 62 8.31 -2.49 -0.44
N LEU A 63 7.93 -3.10 -1.54
CA LEU A 63 7.78 -2.45 -2.83
C LEU A 63 6.51 -2.99 -3.49
N HIS A 64 5.67 -2.11 -3.96
CA HIS A 64 4.47 -2.43 -4.72
C HIS A 64 4.61 -1.86 -6.13
N VAL A 65 4.90 -2.73 -7.08
CA VAL A 65 5.10 -2.38 -8.49
C VAL A 65 3.81 -2.60 -9.27
N HIS A 66 3.48 -1.69 -10.15
CA HIS A 66 2.40 -1.84 -11.11
C HIS A 66 2.99 -2.21 -12.48
N ILE A 67 2.40 -3.20 -13.14
CA ILE A 67 2.78 -3.63 -14.48
C ILE A 67 1.66 -3.29 -15.43
N ALA A 68 2.00 -2.82 -16.62
CA ALA A 68 1.05 -2.56 -17.71
C ALA A 68 0.38 -3.87 -18.20
N GLY A 69 -0.51 -3.77 -19.17
CA GLY A 69 -1.16 -4.92 -19.81
C GLY A 69 -2.65 -5.05 -19.51
N ALA A 70 -3.21 -4.14 -18.71
CA ALA A 70 -4.65 -4.01 -18.52
C ALA A 70 -5.16 -2.71 -19.12
N SER A 71 -6.44 -2.66 -19.45
CA SER A 71 -7.13 -1.46 -19.90
C SER A 71 -8.53 -1.37 -19.32
N GLY A 72 -9.13 -0.18 -19.40
CA GLY A 72 -10.41 0.13 -18.78
C GLY A 72 -10.22 0.98 -17.53
N GLN A 73 -11.33 1.27 -16.85
CA GLN A 73 -11.31 2.03 -15.62
C GLN A 73 -11.01 1.08 -14.44
N ALA A 74 -10.01 1.37 -13.64
CA ALA A 74 -9.74 0.61 -12.41
C ALA A 74 -11.01 0.53 -11.55
N HIS A 75 -11.35 -0.67 -11.07
CA HIS A 75 -12.61 -1.01 -10.40
C HIS A 75 -13.89 -0.85 -11.25
N GLY A 76 -13.76 -0.56 -12.54
CA GLY A 76 -14.89 -0.51 -13.48
C GLY A 76 -15.24 -1.89 -14.03
N ASP A 77 -16.44 -2.01 -14.61
CA ASP A 77 -16.91 -3.23 -15.26
C ASP A 77 -16.23 -3.53 -16.61
N ASN A 78 -15.51 -2.54 -17.14
CA ASN A 78 -14.72 -2.63 -18.36
C ASN A 78 -13.23 -2.89 -18.13
N TYR A 79 -12.79 -3.03 -16.87
CA TYR A 79 -11.38 -3.32 -16.57
C TYR A 79 -11.04 -4.77 -16.90
N ARG A 80 -10.05 -4.95 -17.76
CA ARG A 80 -9.64 -6.28 -18.22
C ARG A 80 -8.18 -6.33 -18.66
N ILE A 81 -7.57 -7.51 -18.60
CA ILE A 81 -6.27 -7.77 -19.20
C ILE A 81 -6.43 -7.73 -20.73
N THR A 82 -5.68 -6.87 -21.39
CA THR A 82 -5.66 -6.69 -22.84
C THR A 82 -4.36 -7.13 -23.49
N ASP A 83 -3.30 -7.21 -22.71
CA ASP A 83 -2.00 -7.75 -23.09
C ASP A 83 -1.52 -8.74 -22.04
N PRO A 84 -1.88 -10.06 -22.18
CA PRO A 84 -1.47 -11.10 -21.24
C PRO A 84 0.04 -11.32 -21.19
N GLU A 85 0.77 -11.08 -22.29
CA GLU A 85 2.23 -11.20 -22.35
C GLU A 85 2.87 -10.22 -21.35
N THR A 86 2.54 -8.94 -21.47
CA THR A 86 3.04 -7.92 -20.56
C THR A 86 2.52 -8.14 -19.14
N CYS A 87 1.23 -8.36 -18.97
CA CYS A 87 0.63 -8.47 -17.64
C CYS A 87 1.10 -9.68 -16.85
N CYS A 88 1.28 -10.83 -17.49
CA CYS A 88 1.58 -12.10 -16.80
C CYS A 88 3.03 -12.52 -16.95
N VAL A 89 3.55 -12.55 -18.19
CA VAL A 89 4.91 -13.07 -18.44
C VAL A 89 5.96 -12.06 -18.02
N THR A 90 5.83 -10.80 -18.47
CA THR A 90 6.78 -9.75 -18.10
C THR A 90 6.76 -9.51 -16.58
N SER A 91 5.59 -9.54 -15.95
CA SER A 91 5.46 -9.47 -14.49
C SER A 91 6.24 -10.58 -13.78
N ALA A 92 6.04 -11.83 -14.19
CA ALA A 92 6.74 -12.96 -13.58
C ALA A 92 8.26 -12.90 -13.79
N VAL A 93 8.70 -12.48 -14.99
CA VAL A 93 10.14 -12.30 -15.28
C VAL A 93 10.70 -11.15 -14.43
N MET A 94 9.96 -10.05 -14.25
CA MET A 94 10.35 -8.93 -13.40
C MET A 94 10.57 -9.38 -11.95
N GLU A 95 9.61 -10.10 -11.38
CA GLU A 95 9.71 -10.61 -10.00
C GLU A 95 10.90 -11.55 -9.82
N LEU A 96 11.10 -12.48 -10.79
CA LEU A 96 12.23 -13.40 -10.76
C LEU A 96 13.57 -12.68 -10.88
N SER A 97 13.66 -11.69 -11.78
CA SER A 97 14.87 -10.91 -11.99
C SER A 97 15.20 -10.05 -10.76
N LEU A 98 14.18 -9.44 -10.15
CA LEU A 98 14.35 -8.69 -8.92
C LEU A 98 14.85 -9.58 -7.76
N ALA A 99 14.24 -10.78 -7.61
CA ALA A 99 14.68 -11.74 -6.60
C ALA A 99 16.13 -12.19 -6.86
N ALA A 100 16.48 -12.46 -8.13
CA ALA A 100 17.84 -12.83 -8.50
C ALA A 100 18.83 -11.71 -8.19
N GLU A 101 18.54 -10.47 -8.59
CA GLU A 101 19.41 -9.31 -8.32
C GLU A 101 19.63 -9.08 -6.82
N LEU A 102 18.59 -9.24 -6.01
CA LEU A 102 18.69 -9.10 -4.56
C LEU A 102 19.53 -10.21 -3.91
N LEU A 103 19.46 -11.44 -4.41
CA LEU A 103 20.05 -12.61 -3.78
C LEU A 103 21.42 -13.02 -4.35
N MET A 104 21.76 -12.60 -5.57
CA MET A 104 23.07 -12.88 -6.17
C MET A 104 24.19 -12.12 -5.44
N ASN A 105 25.44 -12.52 -5.72
CA ASN A 105 26.65 -11.89 -5.16
C ASN A 105 26.62 -11.81 -3.62
N ASP A 106 26.31 -12.93 -2.97
CA ASP A 106 26.19 -13.02 -1.52
C ASP A 106 25.12 -12.08 -0.96
N ALA A 107 24.04 -11.85 -1.71
CA ALA A 107 22.92 -10.98 -1.39
C ALA A 107 23.36 -9.51 -1.11
N ALA A 108 24.33 -9.01 -1.87
CA ALA A 108 24.89 -7.67 -1.65
C ALA A 108 23.80 -6.60 -1.74
N ALA A 109 22.96 -6.62 -2.78
CA ALA A 109 21.90 -5.64 -2.95
C ALA A 109 20.83 -5.73 -1.83
N ALA A 110 20.47 -6.93 -1.38
CA ALA A 110 19.55 -7.07 -0.26
C ALA A 110 20.16 -6.53 1.06
N LYS A 111 21.46 -6.74 1.30
CA LYS A 111 22.16 -6.19 2.46
C LYS A 111 22.17 -4.67 2.44
N GLU A 112 22.37 -4.04 1.28
CA GLU A 112 22.30 -2.58 1.11
C GLU A 112 20.88 -2.06 1.42
N VAL A 113 19.84 -2.69 0.88
CA VAL A 113 18.44 -2.36 1.18
C VAL A 113 18.19 -2.45 2.68
N LEU A 114 18.62 -3.53 3.34
CA LEU A 114 18.41 -3.72 4.78
C LEU A 114 19.18 -2.70 5.62
N ALA A 115 20.31 -2.18 5.15
CA ALA A 115 21.09 -1.14 5.81
C ALA A 115 20.51 0.28 5.61
N GLY A 116 19.42 0.41 4.85
CA GLY A 116 18.73 1.68 4.61
C GLY A 116 18.16 2.33 5.89
N PRO A 117 17.52 3.50 5.77
CA PRO A 117 16.98 4.23 6.91
C PRO A 117 15.95 3.39 7.69
N PRO A 118 15.72 3.68 8.98
CA PRO A 118 14.79 2.90 9.79
C PRO A 118 13.38 2.92 9.20
N LEU A 119 12.65 1.84 9.39
CA LEU A 119 11.23 1.73 9.05
C LEU A 119 10.39 2.65 9.96
N ARG A 120 9.16 2.92 9.55
CA ARG A 120 8.23 3.76 10.32
C ARG A 120 7.98 3.21 11.73
N TYR A 121 7.86 1.89 11.85
CA TYR A 121 7.74 1.21 13.15
C TYR A 121 8.86 0.17 13.30
N PRO A 122 9.40 0.01 14.52
CA PRO A 122 10.48 -0.94 14.77
C PRO A 122 10.04 -2.41 14.69
N ASN A 123 8.75 -2.67 14.85
CA ASN A 123 8.14 -3.98 14.81
C ASN A 123 6.62 -3.86 14.64
N LYS A 124 5.95 -4.98 14.41
CA LYS A 124 4.50 -5.04 14.23
C LYS A 124 3.71 -4.68 15.50
N GLU A 125 4.25 -4.96 16.67
CA GLU A 125 3.61 -4.64 17.95
C GLU A 125 3.46 -3.13 18.11
N ALA A 126 4.50 -2.36 17.82
CA ALA A 126 4.46 -0.89 17.85
C ALA A 126 3.50 -0.32 16.78
N TYR A 127 3.38 -0.98 15.63
CA TYR A 127 2.41 -0.62 14.61
C TYR A 127 0.98 -0.82 15.13
N PHE A 128 0.65 -1.98 15.66
CA PHE A 128 -0.69 -2.25 16.19
C PHE A 128 -1.04 -1.35 17.36
N GLU A 129 -0.12 -1.11 18.28
CA GLU A 129 -0.34 -0.18 19.40
C GLU A 129 -0.70 1.24 18.90
N ASP A 130 -0.10 1.69 17.81
CA ASP A 130 -0.40 3.00 17.21
C ASP A 130 -1.76 3.00 16.50
N ILE A 131 -2.06 1.97 15.71
CA ILE A 131 -3.28 1.89 14.91
C ILE A 131 -4.52 1.67 15.77
N ASP A 132 -4.46 0.84 16.79
CA ASP A 132 -5.59 0.52 17.69
C ASP A 132 -6.11 1.77 18.40
N ARG A 133 -5.30 2.84 18.52
CA ARG A 133 -5.76 4.11 19.09
C ARG A 133 -6.81 4.82 18.23
N PHE A 134 -6.91 4.47 16.96
CA PHE A 134 -7.89 5.03 16.03
C PHE A 134 -9.18 4.21 15.98
N ASP A 135 -9.19 3.02 16.60
CA ASP A 135 -10.42 2.20 16.72
C ASP A 135 -11.31 2.78 17.82
N ARG A 136 -12.45 3.34 17.40
CA ARG A 136 -13.35 4.04 18.32
C ARG A 136 -14.80 3.70 18.01
N ALA A 137 -15.60 3.69 19.08
CA ALA A 137 -17.04 3.53 18.97
C ALA A 137 -17.75 4.50 19.92
N TRP A 138 -18.78 5.19 19.43
CA TRP A 138 -19.55 6.12 20.25
C TRP A 138 -20.96 6.32 19.70
N ASP A 139 -21.84 6.81 20.57
CA ASP A 139 -23.16 7.27 20.17
C ASP A 139 -23.10 8.75 19.78
N LEU A 140 -23.34 9.05 18.51
CA LEU A 140 -23.29 10.42 18.01
C LEU A 140 -24.39 11.29 18.63
N ILE A 141 -25.56 10.71 18.88
CA ILE A 141 -26.73 11.45 19.39
C ILE A 141 -27.15 10.83 20.72
N ALA A 142 -27.05 11.62 21.78
CA ALA A 142 -27.63 11.32 23.09
C ALA A 142 -28.91 12.14 23.30
N TYR A 143 -29.97 11.50 23.79
CA TYR A 143 -31.23 12.14 24.12
C TYR A 143 -31.42 12.24 25.64
N ASP A 144 -31.74 13.45 26.10
CA ASP A 144 -32.17 13.70 27.46
C ASP A 144 -33.55 14.39 27.43
N GLY A 145 -34.60 13.61 27.60
CA GLY A 145 -36.01 14.08 27.47
C GLY A 145 -36.25 14.67 26.08
N ASN A 146 -36.49 15.95 26.00
CA ASN A 146 -36.75 16.69 24.77
C ASN A 146 -35.52 17.31 24.10
N THR A 147 -34.35 17.12 24.67
CA THR A 147 -33.09 17.65 24.13
C THR A 147 -32.27 16.55 23.49
N ALA A 148 -31.50 16.90 22.45
CA ALA A 148 -30.53 16.02 21.82
C ALA A 148 -29.17 16.70 21.84
N ALA A 149 -28.15 15.99 22.34
CA ALA A 149 -26.76 16.39 22.26
C ALA A 149 -26.06 15.60 21.16
N VAL A 150 -25.23 16.27 20.38
CA VAL A 150 -24.41 15.66 19.34
C VAL A 150 -22.95 15.69 19.79
N THR A 151 -22.30 14.55 19.75
CA THR A 151 -20.87 14.39 20.12
C THR A 151 -20.09 13.99 18.87
N PHE A 152 -19.10 14.79 18.48
CA PHE A 152 -18.20 14.55 17.34
C PHE A 152 -16.87 13.97 17.79
#